data_623d76f7bcdee76b4a65ca0ac7064d6e
#
_entry.id   623d76f7bcdee76b4a65ca0ac7064d6e
#
_cell.length_a   1.000
_cell.length_b   1.000
_cell.length_c   1.000
_cell.angle_alpha   90.00
_cell.angle_beta   90.00
_cell.angle_gamma   90.00
#
_symmetry.space_group_name_H-M   'P 1'
#
loop_
_entity.id
_entity.type
_entity.pdbx_description
1 polymer ?
#
loop_
_entity_poly.entity_id
_entity_poly.type
_entity_poly.pdbx_seq_one_letter_code
_entity_poly.pdbx_strand_id
1 'polypeptide(L)'
;SAEFDGRKAGGPLTLVCACNGRYYGGGFNPVPDARPDDGEIDFLVVRGMSRLDFLRFARRYSVGRAHELPGETCIRHRGRELTVEAREPVCVSVDGEELRSRSIVFRAVPGGVNFIFPRGMEFFKDSNMKTGEK
;
A
#
# COMPACT_ATOMS: atom_id res chain seq x y z
N SER A 1 12.67 10.29 1.87
CA SER A 1 11.87 10.55 0.66
C SER A 1 11.32 9.24 0.12
N ALA A 2 10.17 9.29 -0.54
CA ALA A 2 9.60 8.20 -1.31
C ALA A 2 9.47 8.65 -2.77
N GLU A 3 9.84 7.79 -3.72
CA GLU A 3 9.81 8.08 -5.15
C GLU A 3 9.05 7.01 -5.90
N PHE A 4 8.11 7.41 -6.74
CA PHE A 4 7.25 6.58 -7.56
C PHE A 4 6.94 7.30 -8.88
N ASP A 5 7.10 6.61 -10.02
CA ASP A 5 6.86 7.10 -11.38
C ASP A 5 7.46 8.50 -11.64
N GLY A 6 8.71 8.74 -11.22
CA GLY A 6 9.39 10.02 -11.34
C GLY A 6 8.87 11.15 -10.46
N ARG A 7 7.88 10.87 -9.59
CA ARG A 7 7.39 11.81 -8.57
C ARG A 7 8.06 11.53 -7.24
N LYS A 8 8.43 12.58 -6.53
CA LYS A 8 9.12 12.47 -5.24
C LYS A 8 8.30 13.11 -4.13
N ALA A 9 7.95 12.31 -3.13
CA ALA A 9 7.41 12.79 -1.87
C ALA A 9 8.57 13.00 -0.90
N GLY A 10 8.98 14.25 -0.72
CA GLY A 10 10.05 14.64 0.20
C GLY A 10 9.52 15.11 1.55
N GLY A 11 10.45 15.34 2.49
CA GLY A 11 10.16 15.80 3.84
C GLY A 11 9.97 14.67 4.84
N PRO A 12 9.53 15.00 6.08
CA PRO A 12 9.23 13.98 7.08
C PRO A 12 8.07 13.10 6.61
N LEU A 13 8.24 11.79 6.72
CA LEU A 13 7.19 10.79 6.46
C LEU A 13 6.92 10.04 7.76
N THR A 14 5.64 9.80 8.06
CA THR A 14 5.20 9.02 9.23
C THR A 14 5.13 7.54 8.89
N LEU A 15 4.63 7.21 7.69
CA LEU A 15 4.37 5.85 7.26
C LEU A 15 4.47 5.74 5.75
N VAL A 16 5.04 4.65 5.27
CA VAL A 16 4.99 4.22 3.87
C VAL A 16 4.51 2.80 3.84
N CYS A 17 3.46 2.51 3.07
CA CYS A 17 2.93 1.17 2.90
C CYS A 17 2.93 0.76 1.44
N ALA A 18 3.24 -0.51 1.20
CA ALA A 18 3.07 -1.19 -0.08
C ALA A 18 2.00 -2.28 0.12
N CYS A 19 0.82 -2.07 -0.45
CA CYS A 19 -0.35 -2.92 -0.25
C CYS A 19 -0.65 -3.69 -1.53
N ASN A 20 -0.36 -5.00 -1.55
CA ASN A 20 -0.78 -5.89 -2.63
C ASN A 20 -2.17 -6.48 -2.37
N GLY A 21 -2.61 -6.48 -1.12
CA GLY A 21 -3.94 -6.93 -0.69
C GLY A 21 -4.64 -5.89 0.16
N ARG A 22 -5.92 -6.17 0.49
CA ARG A 22 -6.80 -5.23 1.19
C ARG A 22 -6.53 -5.14 2.69
N TYR A 23 -6.13 -6.27 3.32
CA TYR A 23 -6.05 -6.39 4.77
C TYR A 23 -4.66 -6.75 5.25
N TYR A 24 -4.27 -6.18 6.39
CA TYR A 24 -3.08 -6.58 7.14
C TYR A 24 -3.25 -6.32 8.64
N GLY A 25 -2.31 -6.78 9.46
CA GLY A 25 -2.21 -6.42 10.89
C GLY A 25 -3.47 -6.63 11.71
N GLY A 26 -4.20 -7.73 11.46
CA GLY A 26 -5.38 -8.08 12.27
C GLY A 26 -6.65 -7.29 11.95
N GLY A 27 -6.79 -6.74 10.74
CA GLY A 27 -8.05 -6.13 10.30
C GLY A 27 -7.95 -4.72 9.76
N PHE A 28 -6.75 -4.17 9.65
CA PHE A 28 -6.55 -2.90 8.94
C PHE A 28 -6.85 -3.09 7.45
N ASN A 29 -7.68 -2.21 6.89
CA ASN A 29 -8.06 -2.20 5.49
C ASN A 29 -7.81 -0.81 4.87
N PRO A 30 -6.55 -0.41 4.68
CA PRO A 30 -6.23 0.94 4.20
C PRO A 30 -6.56 1.15 2.73
N VAL A 31 -6.64 0.07 1.95
CA VAL A 31 -6.91 0.09 0.50
C VAL A 31 -7.98 -0.95 0.17
N PRO A 32 -9.28 -0.63 0.37
CA PRO A 32 -10.38 -1.58 0.21
C PRO A 32 -10.55 -2.15 -1.21
N ASP A 33 -10.03 -1.47 -2.20
CA ASP A 33 -10.07 -1.83 -3.62
C ASP A 33 -8.75 -2.38 -4.16
N ALA A 34 -7.76 -2.66 -3.29
CA ALA A 34 -6.51 -3.31 -3.70
C ALA A 34 -6.78 -4.71 -4.29
N ARG A 35 -6.01 -5.07 -5.31
CA ARG A 35 -6.13 -6.34 -6.04
C ARG A 35 -4.76 -6.99 -6.19
N PRO A 36 -4.55 -8.23 -5.69
CA PRO A 36 -3.27 -8.91 -5.81
C PRO A 36 -3.02 -9.55 -7.18
N ASP A 37 -4.03 -9.53 -8.08
CA ASP A 37 -4.01 -10.18 -9.39
C ASP A 37 -3.90 -9.19 -10.56
N ASP A 38 -3.77 -7.87 -10.30
CA ASP A 38 -3.69 -6.83 -11.34
C ASP A 38 -2.25 -6.49 -11.78
N GLY A 39 -1.25 -7.03 -11.09
CA GLY A 39 0.16 -6.80 -11.39
C GLY A 39 0.69 -5.46 -10.92
N GLU A 40 -0.03 -4.78 -10.04
CA GLU A 40 0.33 -3.49 -9.45
C GLU A 40 0.30 -3.57 -7.93
N ILE A 41 0.86 -2.57 -7.27
CA ILE A 41 0.86 -2.38 -5.82
C ILE A 41 0.25 -1.02 -5.52
N ASP A 42 -0.61 -0.95 -4.51
CA ASP A 42 -1.09 0.32 -3.97
C ASP A 42 -0.12 0.84 -2.90
N PHE A 43 0.52 1.95 -3.19
CA PHE A 43 1.43 2.63 -2.27
C PHE A 43 0.70 3.73 -1.52
N LEU A 44 0.87 3.77 -0.20
CA LEU A 44 0.40 4.85 0.64
C LEU A 44 1.60 5.54 1.27
N VAL A 45 1.76 6.83 1.00
CA VAL A 45 2.81 7.67 1.57
C VAL A 45 2.17 8.70 2.48
N VAL A 46 2.40 8.57 3.78
CA VAL A 46 1.81 9.41 4.82
C VAL A 46 2.84 10.42 5.29
N ARG A 47 2.54 11.70 5.12
CA ARG A 47 3.41 12.81 5.54
C ARG A 47 3.55 12.88 7.06
N GLY A 48 4.63 13.50 7.51
CA GLY A 48 4.87 13.74 8.93
C GLY A 48 3.72 14.56 9.56
N MET A 49 3.24 14.10 10.71
CA MET A 49 2.13 14.72 11.41
C MET A 49 2.34 14.69 12.93
N SER A 50 1.54 15.48 13.66
CA SER A 50 1.53 15.44 15.11
C SER A 50 0.94 14.12 15.65
N ARG A 51 1.21 13.80 16.93
CA ARG A 51 0.65 12.59 17.56
C ARG A 51 -0.88 12.60 17.61
N LEU A 52 -1.49 13.76 17.82
CA LEU A 52 -2.95 13.93 17.85
C LEU A 52 -3.57 13.72 16.46
N ASP A 53 -2.92 14.27 15.43
CA ASP A 53 -3.36 14.08 14.05
C ASP A 53 -3.18 12.63 13.63
N PHE A 54 -2.12 11.96 14.10
CA PHE A 54 -1.91 10.54 13.85
C PHE A 54 -3.05 9.67 14.42
N LEU A 55 -3.56 9.96 15.60
CA LEU A 55 -4.71 9.23 16.17
C LEU A 55 -5.97 9.37 15.30
N ARG A 56 -6.23 10.58 14.79
CA ARG A 56 -7.35 10.82 13.87
C ARG A 56 -7.12 10.14 12.52
N PHE A 57 -5.89 10.18 12.02
CA PHE A 57 -5.47 9.50 10.82
C PHE A 57 -5.64 7.98 10.94
N ALA A 58 -5.13 7.35 12.00
CA ALA A 58 -5.13 5.91 12.20
C ALA A 58 -6.54 5.32 12.10
N ARG A 59 -7.55 6.00 12.67
CA ARG A 59 -8.96 5.56 12.58
C ARG A 59 -9.49 5.57 11.15
N ARG A 60 -9.17 6.60 10.35
CA ARG A 60 -9.60 6.66 8.94
C ARG A 60 -8.79 5.72 8.06
N TYR A 61 -7.51 5.62 8.33
CA TYR A 61 -6.60 4.72 7.66
C TYR A 61 -7.04 3.25 7.80
N SER A 62 -7.44 2.83 9.01
CA SER A 62 -7.84 1.45 9.28
C SER A 62 -9.07 0.97 8.49
N VAL A 63 -9.86 1.90 7.95
CA VAL A 63 -11.09 1.62 7.17
C VAL A 63 -11.01 2.12 5.73
N GLY A 64 -9.83 2.44 5.23
CA GLY A 64 -9.61 2.89 3.84
C GLY A 64 -10.07 4.30 3.51
N ARG A 65 -10.28 5.15 4.53
CA ARG A 65 -10.77 6.53 4.39
C ARG A 65 -9.67 7.58 4.63
N ALA A 66 -8.41 7.20 4.50
CA ALA A 66 -7.27 8.11 4.70
C ALA A 66 -7.25 9.28 3.69
N HIS A 67 -7.82 9.08 2.50
CA HIS A 67 -7.93 10.10 1.45
C HIS A 67 -8.92 11.25 1.78
N GLU A 68 -9.79 11.06 2.78
CA GLU A 68 -10.74 12.09 3.24
C GLU A 68 -10.10 13.15 4.14
N LEU A 69 -8.84 12.96 4.51
CA LEU A 69 -8.13 13.94 5.32
C LEU A 69 -7.74 15.16 4.48
N PRO A 70 -7.82 16.38 5.05
CA PRO A 70 -7.48 17.59 4.34
C PRO A 70 -6.00 17.62 3.94
N GLY A 71 -5.72 18.21 2.78
CA GLY A 71 -4.36 18.35 2.24
C GLY A 71 -3.80 17.03 1.69
N GLU A 72 -2.53 17.08 1.27
CA GLU A 72 -1.79 15.89 0.81
C GLU A 72 -1.21 15.09 2.00
N THR A 73 -2.00 14.88 3.05
CA THR A 73 -1.57 14.14 4.25
C THR A 73 -1.25 12.69 3.93
N CYS A 74 -2.06 12.07 3.06
CA CYS A 74 -1.86 10.72 2.59
C CYS A 74 -1.91 10.71 1.05
N ILE A 75 -0.79 10.38 0.43
CA ILE A 75 -0.69 10.23 -1.02
C ILE A 75 -0.90 8.76 -1.31
N ARG A 76 -1.91 8.43 -2.10
CA ARG A 76 -2.09 7.10 -2.68
C ARG A 76 -1.60 7.10 -4.12
N HIS A 77 -0.82 6.10 -4.45
CA HIS A 77 -0.34 5.85 -5.80
C HIS A 77 -0.42 4.36 -6.12
N ARG A 78 -0.93 4.02 -7.29
CA ARG A 78 -0.93 2.64 -7.80
C ARG A 78 0.11 2.54 -8.89
N GLY A 79 1.00 1.56 -8.79
CA GLY A 79 2.10 1.39 -9.71
C GLY A 79 2.91 0.13 -9.45
N ARG A 80 4.00 -0.03 -10.15
CA ARG A 80 4.83 -1.24 -10.09
C ARG A 80 6.05 -1.13 -9.20
N GLU A 81 6.47 0.08 -8.91
CA GLU A 81 7.68 0.30 -8.12
C GLU A 81 7.57 1.54 -7.24
N LEU A 82 8.09 1.41 -6.02
CA LEU A 82 8.31 2.51 -5.08
C LEU A 82 9.69 2.36 -4.49
N THR A 83 10.50 3.42 -4.54
CA THR A 83 11.77 3.52 -3.83
C THR A 83 11.63 4.42 -2.61
N VAL A 84 12.13 3.96 -1.48
CA VAL A 84 12.18 4.73 -0.23
C VAL A 84 13.62 4.92 0.19
N GLU A 85 14.02 6.18 0.38
CA GLU A 85 15.33 6.56 0.89
C GLU A 85 15.21 7.29 2.22
N ALA A 86 15.93 6.83 3.23
CA ALA A 86 15.96 7.41 4.57
C ALA A 86 17.38 7.84 4.96
N ARG A 87 17.51 8.87 5.80
CA ARG A 87 18.80 9.33 6.33
C ARG A 87 19.41 8.32 7.29
N GLU A 88 18.57 7.70 8.11
CA GLU A 88 18.93 6.69 9.08
C GLU A 88 18.18 5.38 8.79
N PRO A 89 18.70 4.21 9.25
CA PRO A 89 17.99 2.95 9.09
C PRO A 89 16.61 3.01 9.75
N VAL A 90 15.55 2.81 8.95
CA VAL A 90 14.16 2.72 9.40
C VAL A 90 13.74 1.26 9.57
N CYS A 91 12.79 1.04 10.46
CA CYS A 91 12.15 -0.26 10.61
C CYS A 91 11.22 -0.51 9.43
N VAL A 92 11.36 -1.67 8.81
CA VAL A 92 10.50 -2.16 7.71
C VAL A 92 9.90 -3.47 8.16
N SER A 93 8.57 -3.57 8.12
CA SER A 93 7.87 -4.82 8.36
C SER A 93 7.37 -5.39 7.04
N VAL A 94 7.78 -6.61 6.72
CA VAL A 94 7.34 -7.36 5.54
C VAL A 94 6.61 -8.59 6.03
N ASP A 95 5.28 -8.60 5.91
CA ASP A 95 4.40 -9.70 6.35
C ASP A 95 4.64 -10.18 7.80
N GLY A 96 5.05 -9.25 8.67
CA GLY A 96 5.32 -9.51 10.09
C GLY A 96 6.79 -9.71 10.43
N GLU A 97 7.67 -9.88 9.46
CA GLU A 97 9.12 -9.92 9.68
C GLU A 97 9.70 -8.50 9.66
N GLU A 98 10.60 -8.21 10.60
CA GLU A 98 11.24 -6.90 10.73
C GLU A 98 12.65 -6.90 10.19
N LEU A 99 12.97 -5.87 9.43
CA LEU A 99 14.33 -5.54 8.99
C LEU A 99 14.60 -4.05 9.15
N ARG A 100 15.87 -3.65 9.09
CA ARG A 100 16.26 -2.24 9.09
C ARG A 100 17.04 -1.91 7.83
N SER A 101 16.64 -0.83 7.15
CA SER A 101 17.31 -0.37 5.94
C SER A 101 17.22 1.15 5.79
N ARG A 102 18.18 1.72 5.06
CA ARG A 102 18.15 3.12 4.61
C ARG A 102 17.55 3.25 3.22
N SER A 103 17.62 2.18 2.42
CA SER A 103 17.10 2.15 1.06
C SER A 103 16.25 0.90 0.88
N ILE A 104 15.03 1.09 0.41
CA ILE A 104 14.07 0.02 0.20
C ILE A 104 13.43 0.23 -1.18
N VAL A 105 13.37 -0.85 -1.96
CA VAL A 105 12.64 -0.87 -3.24
C VAL A 105 11.53 -1.90 -3.13
N PHE A 106 10.31 -1.47 -3.27
CA PHE A 106 9.14 -2.33 -3.45
C PHE A 106 8.86 -2.47 -4.94
N ARG A 107 8.78 -3.71 -5.42
CA ARG A 107 8.52 -3.97 -6.84
C ARG A 107 7.46 -5.06 -7.00
N ALA A 108 6.43 -4.79 -7.81
CA ALA A 108 5.48 -5.79 -8.24
C ALA A 108 6.17 -6.79 -9.19
N VAL A 109 5.90 -8.09 -8.96
CA VAL A 109 6.31 -9.17 -9.86
C VAL A 109 5.05 -9.86 -10.36
N PRO A 110 4.46 -9.40 -11.49
CA PRO A 110 3.22 -9.98 -12.01
C PRO A 110 3.38 -11.49 -12.27
N GLY A 111 2.43 -12.28 -11.80
CA GLY A 111 2.48 -13.74 -11.95
C GLY A 111 3.59 -14.42 -11.15
N GLY A 112 4.22 -13.75 -10.19
CA GLY A 112 5.33 -14.29 -9.38
C GLY A 112 4.92 -15.45 -8.46
N VAL A 113 3.62 -15.56 -8.15
CA VAL A 113 3.06 -16.62 -7.29
C VAL A 113 1.76 -17.15 -7.87
N ASN A 114 1.61 -18.50 -7.90
CA ASN A 114 0.34 -19.14 -8.19
C ASN A 114 -0.45 -19.30 -6.90
N PHE A 115 -1.60 -18.65 -6.81
CA PHE A 115 -2.44 -18.66 -5.62
C PHE A 115 -3.68 -19.53 -5.84
N ILE A 116 -3.93 -20.50 -4.94
CA ILE A 116 -5.12 -21.34 -4.95
C ILE A 116 -6.16 -20.70 -4.02
N PHE A 117 -7.34 -20.42 -4.55
CA PHE A 117 -8.44 -19.81 -3.79
C PHE A 117 -9.78 -20.48 -4.12
N PRO A 118 -10.75 -20.45 -3.19
CA PRO A 118 -12.10 -20.99 -3.42
C PRO A 118 -12.83 -20.25 -4.53
N ARG A 119 -13.58 -20.96 -5.35
CA ARG A 119 -14.45 -20.34 -6.37
C ARG A 119 -15.50 -19.44 -5.71
N GLY A 120 -15.75 -18.28 -6.32
CA GLY A 120 -16.81 -17.38 -5.87
C GLY A 120 -16.39 -16.38 -4.79
N MET A 121 -15.11 -16.26 -4.47
CA MET A 121 -14.63 -15.15 -3.63
C MET A 121 -14.93 -13.81 -4.32
N GLU A 122 -15.49 -12.85 -3.57
CA GLU A 122 -15.84 -11.51 -4.10
C GLU A 122 -14.64 -10.76 -4.68
N PHE A 123 -13.47 -11.04 -4.15
CA PHE A 123 -12.20 -10.47 -4.58
C PHE A 123 -11.92 -10.68 -6.08
N PHE A 124 -12.40 -11.79 -6.66
CA PHE A 124 -12.13 -12.22 -8.03
C PHE A 124 -13.37 -12.23 -8.93
N LYS A 125 -14.55 -11.80 -8.42
CA LYS A 125 -15.78 -11.79 -9.21
C LYS A 125 -15.68 -10.94 -10.48
N ASP A 126 -14.95 -9.82 -10.42
CA ASP A 126 -14.82 -8.90 -11.54
C ASP A 126 -13.84 -9.36 -12.64
N SER A 127 -12.92 -10.28 -12.32
CA SER A 127 -11.97 -10.82 -13.29
C SER A 127 -12.61 -11.87 -14.25
N ASN A 128 -13.70 -12.51 -13.84
CA ASN A 128 -14.40 -13.51 -14.67
C ASN A 128 -15.41 -12.92 -15.66
N MET A 129 -15.77 -11.62 -15.58
CA MET A 129 -16.67 -11.00 -16.56
C MET A 129 -16.01 -10.68 -17.91
N LYS A 130 -14.70 -10.74 -18.03
CA LYS A 130 -13.99 -10.47 -19.30
C LYS A 130 -13.63 -11.73 -20.13
N THR A 131 -13.90 -12.93 -19.63
CA THR A 131 -13.55 -14.18 -20.30
C THR A 131 -14.75 -14.94 -20.86
N GLY A 132 -15.93 -14.35 -20.90
CA GLY A 132 -17.17 -14.98 -21.33
C GLY A 132 -17.77 -14.39 -22.61
N GLU A 133 -16.93 -14.07 -23.61
CA GLU A 133 -17.37 -13.85 -24.99
C GLU A 133 -16.28 -14.28 -25.96
N LYS A 134 -16.34 -15.56 -26.32
CA LYS A 134 -16.10 -16.05 -27.70
C LYS A 134 -16.60 -17.47 -27.82
#